data_9e0882b54e32db0d1c7440047558322d
#
_entry.id   9e0882b54e32db0d1c7440047558322d
#
_cell.length_a   1.000
_cell.length_b   1.000
_cell.length_c   1.000
_cell.angle_alpha   90.00
_cell.angle_beta   90.00
_cell.angle_gamma   90.00
#
_symmetry.space_group_name_H-M   'P 1'
#
loop_
_entity.id
_entity.type
_entity.pdbx_description
1 polymer ?
#
loop_
_entity_poly.entity_id
_entity_poly.type
_entity_poly.pdbx_seq_one_letter_code
_entity_poly.pdbx_strand_id
1 'polypeptide(L)'
;MKEEIRLTNVILKAIDGKTERTFAFPCGDEKIHDTPYYEAVKKDFIAARGASPKFLHIDSVHLHDINAYAVNGESADTLIKMVKKAQQTQTLLVFMFHGVGGGHDLNVGLSEHSQLLRYLKANENEIWISTMIEVAKYIKARKHDW
;
A
#
# COMPACT_ATOMS: atom_id res chain seq x y z
N MET A 1 18.60 11.88 -3.79
CA MET A 1 17.57 10.90 -3.33
C MET A 1 17.65 10.59 -1.84
N LYS A 2 18.72 9.95 -1.28
CA LYS A 2 18.78 9.56 0.16
C LYS A 2 18.62 10.76 1.10
N GLU A 3 19.29 11.86 0.81
CA GLU A 3 19.18 13.09 1.60
C GLU A 3 17.83 13.77 1.44
N GLU A 4 17.24 13.75 0.25
CA GLU A 4 15.90 14.28 -0.03
C GLU A 4 14.84 13.51 0.76
N ILE A 5 14.93 12.18 0.81
CA ILE A 5 14.05 11.33 1.62
C ILE A 5 14.14 11.72 3.10
N ARG A 6 15.36 11.87 3.63
CA ARG A 6 15.58 12.28 5.02
C ARG A 6 15.06 13.67 5.30
N LEU A 7 15.36 14.62 4.43
CA LEU A 7 14.87 16.00 4.56
C LEU A 7 13.35 16.05 4.55
N THR A 8 12.71 15.31 3.64
CA THR A 8 11.25 15.18 3.59
C THR A 8 10.69 14.65 4.92
N ASN A 9 11.30 13.61 5.50
CA ASN A 9 10.90 13.08 6.81
C ASN A 9 11.05 14.12 7.94
N VAL A 10 12.11 14.91 7.93
CA VAL A 10 12.33 15.99 8.91
C VAL A 10 11.24 17.06 8.79
N ILE A 11 10.95 17.49 7.56
CA ILE A 11 9.90 18.49 7.30
C ILE A 11 8.53 17.96 7.72
N LEU A 12 8.18 16.74 7.34
CA LEU A 12 6.90 16.14 7.71
C LEU A 12 6.76 15.96 9.22
N LYS A 13 7.85 15.57 9.91
CA LYS A 13 7.86 15.49 11.37
C LYS A 13 7.64 16.85 12.03
N ALA A 14 8.21 17.91 11.47
CA ALA A 14 7.98 19.27 11.96
C ALA A 14 6.52 19.73 11.81
N ILE A 15 5.81 19.20 10.80
CA ILE A 15 4.40 19.54 10.53
C ILE A 15 3.43 18.75 11.43
N ASP A 16 3.63 17.41 11.56
CA ASP A 16 2.64 16.52 12.19
C ASP A 16 3.14 15.77 13.43
N GLY A 17 4.39 15.96 13.83
CA GLY A 17 5.01 15.32 15.00
C GLY A 17 5.28 13.81 14.85
N LYS A 18 4.86 13.17 13.77
CA LYS A 18 4.99 11.72 13.60
C LYS A 18 6.43 11.32 13.33
N THR A 19 6.86 10.24 13.98
CA THR A 19 8.22 9.67 13.84
C THR A 19 8.24 8.41 13.00
N GLU A 20 7.12 7.71 12.86
CA GLU A 20 6.99 6.51 12.05
C GLU A 20 6.16 6.80 10.80
N ARG A 21 6.66 6.38 9.65
CA ARG A 21 6.05 6.60 8.34
C ARG A 21 6.20 5.37 7.46
N THR A 22 5.36 5.31 6.45
CA THR A 22 5.50 4.38 5.33
C THR A 22 5.97 5.13 4.10
N PHE A 23 6.61 4.42 3.19
CA PHE A 23 7.10 4.93 1.92
C PHE A 23 6.37 4.27 0.74
N ALA A 24 6.35 4.90 -0.41
CA ALA A 24 5.94 4.29 -1.66
C ALA A 24 7.04 4.52 -2.69
N PHE A 25 7.59 3.45 -3.24
CA PHE A 25 8.60 3.57 -4.29
C PHE A 25 7.97 4.21 -5.52
N PRO A 26 8.49 5.38 -5.99
CA PRO A 26 8.04 6.01 -7.22
C PRO A 26 8.20 5.04 -8.40
N CYS A 27 7.14 4.81 -9.15
CA CYS A 27 7.08 3.83 -10.25
C CYS A 27 7.41 2.38 -9.82
N GLY A 28 7.53 2.09 -8.53
CA GLY A 28 8.00 0.81 -8.01
C GLY A 28 9.53 0.64 -8.06
N ASP A 29 10.28 1.67 -8.43
CA ASP A 29 11.73 1.61 -8.57
C ASP A 29 12.44 1.74 -7.21
N GLU A 30 13.37 0.83 -6.93
CA GLU A 30 14.22 0.82 -5.73
C GLU A 30 15.59 1.46 -5.96
N LYS A 31 15.86 1.91 -7.18
CA LYS A 31 17.10 2.56 -7.61
C LYS A 31 16.83 3.68 -8.58
N ILE A 32 17.75 4.65 -8.63
CA ILE A 32 17.79 5.71 -9.64
C ILE A 32 19.06 5.50 -10.44
N HIS A 33 18.91 5.28 -11.75
CA HIS A 33 19.98 4.73 -12.60
C HIS A 33 20.55 3.45 -11.94
N ASP A 34 21.83 3.43 -11.63
CA ASP A 34 22.49 2.28 -10.98
C ASP A 34 22.65 2.45 -9.46
N THR A 35 22.10 3.53 -8.88
CA THR A 35 22.25 3.83 -7.46
C THR A 35 21.03 3.34 -6.67
N PRO A 36 21.16 2.27 -5.87
CA PRO A 36 20.06 1.80 -5.03
C PRO A 36 19.83 2.73 -3.86
N TYR A 37 18.57 2.93 -3.51
CA TYR A 37 18.15 3.68 -2.31
C TYR A 37 17.25 2.88 -1.35
N TYR A 38 16.98 1.62 -1.68
CA TYR A 38 16.19 0.70 -0.85
C TYR A 38 16.63 0.67 0.62
N GLU A 39 17.96 0.55 0.88
CA GLU A 39 18.47 0.50 2.26
C GLU A 39 18.26 1.80 3.04
N ALA A 40 18.19 2.95 2.38
CA ALA A 40 17.81 4.22 3.03
C ALA A 40 16.33 4.21 3.42
N VAL A 41 15.44 3.72 2.55
CA VAL A 41 14.02 3.57 2.82
C VAL A 41 13.81 2.59 3.98
N LYS A 42 14.47 1.44 3.95
CA LYS A 42 14.39 0.42 5.00
C LYS A 42 14.82 0.95 6.38
N LYS A 43 15.79 1.86 6.42
CA LYS A 43 16.25 2.48 7.66
C LYS A 43 15.29 3.54 8.20
N ASP A 44 14.69 4.32 7.32
CA ASP A 44 13.97 5.55 7.69
C ASP A 44 12.42 5.36 7.74
N PHE A 45 11.90 4.21 7.27
CA PHE A 45 10.47 3.90 7.23
C PHE A 45 10.16 2.51 7.80
N ILE A 46 8.99 2.36 8.39
CA ILE A 46 8.58 1.06 8.97
C ILE A 46 8.08 0.07 7.91
N ALA A 47 7.66 0.58 6.76
CA ALA A 47 7.25 -0.21 5.61
C ALA A 47 7.32 0.60 4.32
N ALA A 48 7.40 -0.08 3.19
CA ALA A 48 7.38 0.54 1.87
C ALA A 48 6.51 -0.28 0.90
N ARG A 49 5.78 0.43 0.04
CA ARG A 49 4.95 -0.15 -1.02
C ARG A 49 5.75 -0.22 -2.33
N GLY A 50 5.83 -1.43 -2.87
CA GLY A 50 6.22 -1.69 -4.25
C GLY A 50 5.04 -1.52 -5.21
N ALA A 51 5.16 -2.01 -6.44
CA ALA A 51 4.13 -1.91 -7.49
C ALA A 51 3.75 -3.25 -8.12
N SER A 52 4.30 -4.37 -7.66
CA SER A 52 3.98 -5.69 -8.20
C SER A 52 2.63 -6.19 -7.68
N PRO A 53 1.71 -6.67 -8.54
CA PRO A 53 0.40 -7.16 -8.11
C PRO A 53 0.54 -8.55 -7.47
N LYS A 54 0.13 -8.68 -6.20
CA LYS A 54 0.14 -9.97 -5.49
C LYS A 54 -0.80 -9.96 -4.29
N PHE A 55 -1.42 -11.10 -4.02
CA PHE A 55 -2.05 -11.39 -2.73
C PHE A 55 -0.98 -11.91 -1.78
N LEU A 56 -0.89 -11.35 -0.58
CA LEU A 56 0.21 -11.63 0.34
C LEU A 56 -0.31 -12.31 1.61
N HIS A 57 0.19 -13.49 1.93
CA HIS A 57 0.00 -14.05 3.26
C HIS A 57 0.78 -13.20 4.28
N ILE A 58 0.11 -12.85 5.38
CA ILE A 58 0.63 -11.90 6.37
C ILE A 58 2.01 -12.32 6.93
N ASP A 59 2.21 -13.62 7.11
CA ASP A 59 3.46 -14.17 7.64
C ASP A 59 4.64 -14.07 6.66
N SER A 60 4.35 -13.95 5.35
CA SER A 60 5.36 -13.84 4.29
C SER A 60 5.54 -12.43 3.73
N VAL A 61 4.88 -11.42 4.30
CA VAL A 61 5.00 -10.03 3.83
C VAL A 61 6.40 -9.49 4.08
N HIS A 62 7.02 -8.97 3.03
CA HIS A 62 8.21 -8.14 3.12
C HIS A 62 7.78 -6.69 3.34
N LEU A 63 7.97 -6.17 4.56
CA LEU A 63 7.47 -4.84 4.94
C LEU A 63 8.01 -3.70 4.07
N HIS A 64 9.19 -3.86 3.49
CA HIS A 64 9.79 -2.83 2.64
C HIS A 64 9.64 -3.10 1.13
N ASP A 65 8.78 -4.06 0.75
CA ASP A 65 8.32 -4.30 -0.62
C ASP A 65 6.90 -4.90 -0.58
N ILE A 66 5.95 -4.14 -0.03
CA ILE A 66 4.55 -4.55 0.02
C ILE A 66 3.95 -4.42 -1.38
N ASN A 67 3.55 -5.56 -1.94
CA ASN A 67 2.94 -5.61 -3.26
C ASN A 67 1.62 -4.84 -3.32
N ALA A 68 1.35 -4.19 -4.44
CA ALA A 68 0.11 -3.43 -4.66
C ALA A 68 -0.41 -3.63 -6.08
N TYR A 69 -1.72 -3.62 -6.22
CA TYR A 69 -2.44 -3.72 -7.48
C TYR A 69 -2.71 -2.32 -8.03
N ALA A 70 -2.05 -1.96 -9.13
CA ALA A 70 -2.38 -0.73 -9.86
C ALA A 70 -3.71 -0.93 -10.58
N VAL A 71 -4.72 -0.17 -10.17
CA VAL A 71 -6.06 -0.23 -10.76
C VAL A 71 -6.09 0.61 -12.04
N ASN A 72 -6.56 0.00 -13.15
CA ASN A 72 -6.62 0.64 -14.46
C ASN A 72 -7.82 0.16 -15.26
N GLY A 73 -8.98 0.77 -15.06
CA GLY A 73 -10.20 0.50 -15.82
C GLY A 73 -11.00 -0.73 -15.35
N GLU A 74 -10.60 -1.38 -14.24
CA GLU A 74 -11.35 -2.52 -13.72
C GLU A 74 -12.76 -2.14 -13.33
N SER A 75 -13.71 -3.03 -13.63
CA SER A 75 -15.09 -2.91 -13.18
C SER A 75 -15.20 -3.10 -11.66
N ALA A 76 -16.24 -2.56 -11.05
CA ALA A 76 -16.55 -2.77 -9.64
C ALA A 76 -16.61 -4.27 -9.28
N ASP A 77 -17.24 -5.07 -10.14
CA ASP A 77 -17.34 -6.52 -9.95
C ASP A 77 -15.97 -7.20 -9.90
N THR A 78 -15.04 -6.77 -10.76
CA THR A 78 -13.66 -7.29 -10.76
C THR A 78 -12.94 -6.95 -9.45
N LEU A 79 -13.00 -5.69 -9.02
CA LEU A 79 -12.39 -5.23 -7.77
C LEU A 79 -12.98 -5.96 -6.55
N ILE A 80 -14.31 -6.11 -6.51
CA ILE A 80 -15.02 -6.84 -5.45
C ILE A 80 -14.64 -8.33 -5.45
N LYS A 81 -14.49 -8.96 -6.62
CA LYS A 81 -14.00 -10.35 -6.71
C LYS A 81 -12.58 -10.49 -6.13
N MET A 82 -11.72 -9.51 -6.35
CA MET A 82 -10.38 -9.51 -5.75
C MET A 82 -10.45 -9.41 -4.22
N VAL A 83 -11.32 -8.55 -3.67
CA VAL A 83 -11.56 -8.46 -2.22
C VAL A 83 -12.06 -9.79 -1.66
N LYS A 84 -13.07 -10.39 -2.29
CA LYS A 84 -13.60 -11.71 -1.89
C LYS A 84 -12.52 -12.79 -1.92
N LYS A 85 -11.66 -12.78 -2.93
CA LYS A 85 -10.53 -13.70 -3.02
C LYS A 85 -9.56 -13.49 -1.85
N ALA A 86 -9.19 -12.24 -1.55
CA ALA A 86 -8.32 -11.92 -0.42
C ALA A 86 -8.93 -12.42 0.91
N GLN A 87 -10.23 -12.23 1.11
CA GLN A 87 -10.97 -12.72 2.27
C GLN A 87 -10.93 -14.26 2.36
N GLN A 88 -11.26 -14.95 1.26
CA GLN A 88 -11.26 -16.42 1.21
C GLN A 88 -9.89 -17.04 1.46
N THR A 89 -8.83 -16.38 0.99
CA THR A 89 -7.44 -16.86 1.13
C THR A 89 -6.73 -16.25 2.34
N GLN A 90 -7.39 -15.42 3.13
CA GLN A 90 -6.84 -14.74 4.31
C GLN A 90 -5.54 -13.99 4.00
N THR A 91 -5.54 -13.22 2.91
CA THR A 91 -4.38 -12.50 2.40
C THR A 91 -4.56 -10.99 2.46
N LEU A 92 -3.44 -10.28 2.55
CA LEU A 92 -3.39 -8.84 2.34
C LEU A 92 -3.54 -8.51 0.85
N LEU A 93 -4.44 -7.59 0.55
CA LEU A 93 -4.62 -6.98 -0.76
C LEU A 93 -4.45 -5.47 -0.61
N VAL A 94 -3.61 -4.89 -1.43
CA VAL A 94 -3.41 -3.43 -1.50
C VAL A 94 -3.79 -2.95 -2.89
N PHE A 95 -4.76 -2.05 -2.97
CA PHE A 95 -5.07 -1.32 -4.20
C PHE A 95 -4.29 -0.02 -4.29
N MET A 96 -3.81 0.29 -5.47
CA MET A 96 -3.15 1.55 -5.81
C MET A 96 -3.96 2.26 -6.89
N PHE A 97 -4.59 3.37 -6.52
CA PHE A 97 -5.34 4.23 -7.44
C PHE A 97 -4.49 5.43 -7.83
N HIS A 98 -4.36 5.71 -9.13
CA HIS A 98 -3.71 6.89 -9.67
C HIS A 98 -4.74 7.98 -9.98
N GLY A 99 -5.84 7.61 -10.65
CA GLY A 99 -6.98 8.46 -10.92
C GLY A 99 -8.29 7.81 -10.57
N VAL A 100 -9.28 8.59 -10.12
CA VAL A 100 -10.66 8.16 -9.85
C VAL A 100 -11.60 9.13 -10.55
N GLY A 101 -12.28 8.65 -11.59
CA GLY A 101 -13.14 9.49 -12.43
C GLY A 101 -12.38 10.45 -13.36
N GLY A 102 -11.09 10.17 -13.65
CA GLY A 102 -10.20 10.96 -14.50
C GLY A 102 -8.89 11.35 -13.80
N GLY A 103 -8.17 12.27 -14.42
CA GLY A 103 -6.96 12.89 -13.87
C GLY A 103 -5.65 12.11 -14.09
N HIS A 104 -5.70 10.89 -14.57
CA HIS A 104 -4.53 10.08 -14.91
C HIS A 104 -4.90 9.00 -15.94
N ASP A 105 -3.95 8.54 -16.74
CA ASP A 105 -4.16 7.47 -17.73
C ASP A 105 -4.51 6.15 -17.05
N LEU A 106 -3.86 5.83 -15.91
CA LEU A 106 -4.26 4.74 -15.03
C LEU A 106 -5.41 5.25 -14.15
N ASN A 107 -6.62 4.87 -14.50
CA ASN A 107 -7.83 5.46 -13.91
C ASN A 107 -8.90 4.40 -13.69
N VAL A 108 -9.71 4.59 -12.66
CA VAL A 108 -10.93 3.82 -12.41
C VAL A 108 -12.14 4.75 -12.50
N GLY A 109 -13.26 4.24 -13.01
CA GLY A 109 -14.50 5.01 -13.04
C GLY A 109 -14.97 5.39 -11.62
N LEU A 110 -15.56 6.58 -11.50
CA LEU A 110 -16.09 7.06 -10.21
C LEU A 110 -17.17 6.14 -9.65
N SER A 111 -18.01 5.59 -10.53
CA SER A 111 -19.05 4.63 -10.18
C SER A 111 -18.47 3.34 -9.62
N GLU A 112 -17.45 2.79 -10.29
CA GLU A 112 -16.76 1.54 -9.95
C GLU A 112 -16.06 1.66 -8.60
N HIS A 113 -15.34 2.75 -8.41
CA HIS A 113 -14.70 3.06 -7.12
C HIS A 113 -15.73 3.22 -6.00
N SER A 114 -16.83 3.94 -6.25
CA SER A 114 -17.89 4.13 -5.25
C SER A 114 -18.59 2.81 -4.89
N GLN A 115 -18.78 1.91 -5.84
CA GLN A 115 -19.35 0.58 -5.59
C GLN A 115 -18.40 -0.28 -4.75
N LEU A 116 -17.10 -0.27 -5.04
CA LEU A 116 -16.08 -0.93 -4.21
C LEU A 116 -16.13 -0.43 -2.77
N LEU A 117 -16.13 0.90 -2.56
CA LEU A 117 -16.18 1.47 -1.21
C LEU A 117 -17.44 1.11 -0.44
N ARG A 118 -18.62 1.09 -1.11
CA ARG A 118 -19.88 0.64 -0.49
C ARG A 118 -19.80 -0.83 -0.10
N TYR A 119 -19.25 -1.69 -0.96
CA TYR A 119 -19.05 -3.11 -0.65
C TYR A 119 -18.15 -3.28 0.57
N LEU A 120 -17.00 -2.59 0.60
CA LEU A 120 -16.07 -2.64 1.73
C LEU A 120 -16.75 -2.17 3.02
N LYS A 121 -17.48 -1.05 2.98
CA LYS A 121 -18.21 -0.53 4.15
C LYS A 121 -19.29 -1.49 4.65
N ALA A 122 -20.01 -2.13 3.75
CA ALA A 122 -21.04 -3.12 4.12
C ALA A 122 -20.47 -4.39 4.75
N ASN A 123 -19.18 -4.69 4.55
CA ASN A 123 -18.50 -5.89 5.04
C ASN A 123 -17.36 -5.58 6.04
N GLU A 124 -17.34 -4.40 6.64
CA GLU A 124 -16.26 -3.96 7.55
C GLU A 124 -16.12 -4.81 8.82
N ASN A 125 -17.14 -5.57 9.19
CA ASN A 125 -17.08 -6.51 10.32
C ASN A 125 -16.32 -7.80 9.99
N GLU A 126 -16.14 -8.11 8.71
CA GLU A 126 -15.47 -9.32 8.21
C GLU A 126 -14.14 -9.02 7.51
N ILE A 127 -13.97 -7.78 7.05
CA ILE A 127 -12.81 -7.32 6.30
C ILE A 127 -12.12 -6.22 7.08
N TRP A 128 -10.89 -6.48 7.52
CA TRP A 128 -10.10 -5.43 8.13
C TRP A 128 -9.56 -4.46 7.08
N ILE A 129 -10.12 -3.25 7.08
CA ILE A 129 -9.71 -2.15 6.20
C ILE A 129 -8.90 -1.17 7.03
N SER A 130 -7.65 -0.94 6.65
CA SER A 130 -6.74 -0.15 7.47
C SER A 130 -5.72 0.61 6.62
N THR A 131 -5.02 1.53 7.27
CA THR A 131 -3.91 2.25 6.64
C THR A 131 -2.67 1.34 6.53
N MET A 132 -1.80 1.63 5.57
CA MET A 132 -0.54 0.90 5.39
C MET A 132 0.29 0.86 6.69
N ILE A 133 0.31 1.94 7.46
CA ILE A 133 1.10 2.00 8.69
C ILE A 133 0.53 1.09 9.79
N GLU A 134 -0.79 0.99 9.91
CA GLU A 134 -1.44 0.11 10.89
C GLU A 134 -1.22 -1.36 10.53
N VAL A 135 -1.36 -1.70 9.25
CA VAL A 135 -1.04 -3.05 8.74
C VAL A 135 0.42 -3.41 9.01
N ALA A 136 1.35 -2.49 8.73
CA ALA A 136 2.78 -2.71 8.99
C ALA A 136 3.07 -2.94 10.47
N LYS A 137 2.46 -2.16 11.36
CA LYS A 137 2.59 -2.33 12.82
C LYS A 137 2.05 -3.69 13.27
N TYR A 138 0.89 -4.09 12.77
CA TYR A 138 0.29 -5.39 13.08
C TYR A 138 1.21 -6.55 12.65
N ILE A 139 1.73 -6.51 11.42
CA ILE A 139 2.64 -7.54 10.92
C ILE A 139 3.94 -7.59 11.74
N LYS A 140 4.48 -6.41 12.08
CA LYS A 140 5.72 -6.30 12.88
C LYS A 140 5.53 -6.89 14.28
N ALA A 141 4.42 -6.59 14.95
CA ALA A 141 4.10 -7.15 16.27
C ALA A 141 4.05 -8.69 16.21
N ARG A 142 3.31 -9.27 15.26
CA ARG A 142 3.23 -10.73 15.11
C ARG A 142 4.56 -11.43 14.83
N LYS A 143 5.51 -10.77 14.16
CA LYS A 143 6.84 -11.34 13.89
C LYS A 143 7.77 -11.34 15.10
N HIS A 144 7.45 -10.61 16.16
CA HIS A 144 8.20 -10.62 17.42
C HIS A 144 7.67 -11.65 18.44
N ASP A 145 6.51 -12.24 18.18
CA ASP A 145 5.88 -13.23 19.06
C ASP A 145 6.28 -14.69 18.71
N TRP A 146 7.29 -14.90 17.85
CA TRP A 146 7.84 -16.22 17.46
C TRP A 146 9.29 -16.39 17.89
#